data_6acd2a9fb9acacbc43d92d23f45468f0
#
_entry.id   6acd2a9fb9acacbc43d92d23f45468f0
#
_cell.length_a   1.000
_cell.length_b   1.000
_cell.length_c   1.000
_cell.angle_alpha   90.00
_cell.angle_beta   90.00
_cell.angle_gamma   90.00
#
_symmetry.space_group_name_H-M   'P 1'
#
loop_
_entity.id
_entity.type
_entity.pdbx_description
1 polymer ?
#
loop_
_entity_poly.entity_id
_entity_poly.type
_entity_poly.pdbx_seq_one_letter_code
_entity_poly.pdbx_strand_id
1 'polypeptide(L)'
;MSNPYSYELYQSIDDVNAEEWRDICRRSGNVYLDPRFLKGVEVAFAADAQFWYAIYRDEAGTAVAATCFSRYLIDCALMAPPVVQRLAATVRTFWRRFLKYKVLLCGIPVSTCDSQLAIADEADPARVVAGLSDAAMQISRQARCRLISFKEFSPELAARINGLTDHGFLKARSVYAYHLEGNFESFNNYLASRPKRTRAKIRKSLRSFEDAGLTCEQLRGRDAAHLLTPEFHQLYLNVLDRAKVRFERLPEEFFPQMARQLPDESCFTIARQGDKIIGFCFGIAGADQHAVDRRRATLAAG
;
A
#
# COMPACT_ATOMS: atom_id res chain seq x y z
N MET A 1 25.56 20.48 7.14
CA MET A 1 24.70 19.48 6.46
C MET A 1 25.57 18.27 6.18
N SER A 2 25.10 17.06 6.51
CA SER A 2 25.83 15.83 6.22
C SER A 2 25.92 15.62 4.71
N ASN A 3 27.07 15.11 4.24
CA ASN A 3 27.24 14.75 2.83
C ASN A 3 26.29 13.57 2.52
N PRO A 4 25.37 13.67 1.51
CA PRO A 4 24.41 12.61 1.22
C PRO A 4 25.13 11.33 0.77
N TYR A 5 24.48 10.19 0.97
CA TYR A 5 24.85 8.98 0.27
C TYR A 5 24.61 9.16 -1.23
N SER A 6 25.46 8.56 -2.05
CA SER A 6 25.22 8.50 -3.49
C SER A 6 23.96 7.67 -3.77
N TYR A 7 23.26 7.95 -4.85
CA TYR A 7 22.06 7.17 -5.23
C TYR A 7 21.95 6.99 -6.73
N GLU A 8 21.34 5.91 -7.10
CA GLU A 8 20.97 5.57 -8.47
C GLU A 8 19.44 5.54 -8.58
N LEU A 9 18.91 6.07 -9.70
CA LEU A 9 17.48 6.12 -9.99
C LEU A 9 17.13 5.27 -11.20
N TYR A 10 16.18 4.38 -11.02
CA TYR A 10 15.64 3.50 -12.05
C TYR A 10 14.17 3.83 -12.29
N GLN A 11 13.68 3.67 -13.52
CA GLN A 11 12.29 3.98 -13.88
C GLN A 11 11.34 2.78 -13.85
N SER A 12 11.87 1.58 -13.78
CA SER A 12 11.14 0.34 -13.55
C SER A 12 11.82 -0.48 -12.46
N ILE A 13 11.04 -1.21 -11.69
CA ILE A 13 11.59 -2.16 -10.71
C ILE A 13 12.37 -3.29 -11.40
N ASP A 14 12.06 -3.59 -12.66
CA ASP A 14 12.78 -4.60 -13.45
C ASP A 14 14.21 -4.17 -13.82
N ASP A 15 14.50 -2.87 -13.82
CA ASP A 15 15.83 -2.32 -14.11
C ASP A 15 16.76 -2.37 -12.88
N VAL A 16 16.19 -2.59 -11.69
CA VAL A 16 16.93 -2.64 -10.43
C VAL A 16 17.58 -4.01 -10.25
N ASN A 17 18.80 -4.03 -9.70
CA ASN A 17 19.40 -5.28 -9.28
C ASN A 17 18.54 -5.96 -8.21
N ALA A 18 17.85 -7.04 -8.62
CA ALA A 18 16.84 -7.70 -7.78
C ALA A 18 17.45 -8.38 -6.53
N GLU A 19 18.70 -8.79 -6.56
CA GLU A 19 19.38 -9.41 -5.42
C GLU A 19 19.71 -8.35 -4.38
N GLU A 20 20.31 -7.27 -4.80
CA GLU A 20 20.66 -6.14 -3.94
C GLU A 20 19.43 -5.48 -3.32
N TRP A 21 18.38 -5.25 -4.10
CA TRP A 21 17.10 -4.73 -3.60
C TRP A 21 16.51 -5.63 -2.53
N ARG A 22 16.48 -6.95 -2.77
CA ARG A 22 15.95 -7.91 -1.80
C ARG A 22 16.77 -7.96 -0.52
N ASP A 23 18.09 -7.82 -0.60
CA ASP A 23 18.94 -7.86 0.58
C ASP A 23 18.67 -6.68 1.54
N ILE A 24 18.49 -5.46 0.99
CA ILE A 24 18.13 -4.30 1.79
C ILE A 24 16.70 -4.47 2.34
N CYS A 25 15.75 -4.91 1.51
CA CYS A 25 14.34 -4.96 1.87
C CYS A 25 14.00 -6.14 2.78
N ARG A 26 14.74 -7.25 2.71
CA ARG A 26 14.51 -8.44 3.56
C ARG A 26 14.59 -8.12 5.04
N ARG A 27 15.50 -7.25 5.44
CA ARG A 27 15.68 -6.82 6.83
C ARG A 27 14.47 -6.05 7.36
N SER A 28 13.71 -5.38 6.48
CA SER A 28 12.51 -4.65 6.88
C SER A 28 11.29 -5.52 7.10
N GLY A 29 11.27 -6.75 6.57
CA GLY A 29 10.09 -7.64 6.59
C GLY A 29 8.86 -7.09 5.86
N ASN A 30 8.99 -5.98 5.15
CA ASN A 30 7.88 -5.24 4.55
C ASN A 30 7.53 -5.82 3.17
N VAL A 31 6.38 -6.47 3.08
CA VAL A 31 5.87 -7.05 1.82
C VAL A 31 5.66 -6.02 0.70
N TYR A 32 5.45 -4.77 1.06
CA TYR A 32 5.25 -3.67 0.11
C TYR A 32 6.53 -3.18 -0.57
N LEU A 33 7.67 -3.75 -0.17
CA LEU A 33 8.96 -3.59 -0.84
C LEU A 33 9.32 -4.80 -1.70
N ASP A 34 8.49 -5.86 -1.72
CA ASP A 34 8.71 -7.01 -2.62
C ASP A 34 8.67 -6.52 -4.08
N PRO A 35 9.70 -6.80 -4.90
CA PRO A 35 9.73 -6.36 -6.30
C PRO A 35 8.50 -6.80 -7.10
N ARG A 36 7.91 -7.96 -6.79
CA ARG A 36 6.70 -8.48 -7.42
C ARG A 36 5.49 -7.61 -7.09
N PHE A 37 5.36 -7.17 -5.82
CA PHE A 37 4.31 -6.23 -5.43
C PHE A 37 4.47 -4.89 -6.14
N LEU A 38 5.68 -4.33 -6.12
CA LEU A 38 5.99 -3.06 -6.78
C LEU A 38 5.74 -3.14 -8.29
N LYS A 39 6.10 -4.26 -8.94
CA LYS A 39 5.80 -4.49 -10.36
C LYS A 39 4.29 -4.53 -10.63
N GLY A 40 3.54 -5.21 -9.78
CA GLY A 40 2.07 -5.24 -9.89
C GLY A 40 1.45 -3.85 -9.80
N VAL A 41 1.94 -3.00 -8.87
CA VAL A 41 1.51 -1.61 -8.74
C VAL A 41 1.94 -0.78 -9.96
N GLU A 42 3.17 -0.91 -10.42
CA GLU A 42 3.71 -0.21 -11.61
C GLU A 42 2.84 -0.46 -12.83
N VAL A 43 2.54 -1.73 -13.10
CA VAL A 43 1.70 -2.12 -14.25
C VAL A 43 0.26 -1.63 -14.08
N ALA A 44 -0.33 -1.81 -12.90
CA ALA A 44 -1.71 -1.40 -12.65
C ALA A 44 -1.92 0.11 -12.79
N PHE A 45 -0.94 0.91 -12.37
CA PHE A 45 -1.02 2.38 -12.40
C PHE A 45 -0.31 3.02 -13.61
N ALA A 46 0.11 2.25 -14.62
CA ALA A 46 0.90 2.74 -15.74
C ALA A 46 0.27 3.96 -16.47
N ALA A 47 -1.07 4.05 -16.52
CA ALA A 47 -1.78 5.18 -17.12
C ALA A 47 -1.80 6.45 -16.23
N ASP A 48 -1.73 6.29 -14.89
CA ASP A 48 -2.01 7.34 -13.92
C ASP A 48 -0.77 7.81 -13.16
N ALA A 49 0.25 6.95 -13.04
CA ALA A 49 1.45 7.20 -12.25
C ALA A 49 2.73 7.01 -13.08
N GLN A 50 3.81 7.57 -12.58
CA GLN A 50 5.17 7.33 -13.04
C GLN A 50 6.02 7.00 -11.83
N PHE A 51 6.89 6.01 -11.96
CA PHE A 51 7.65 5.46 -10.84
C PHE A 51 9.14 5.72 -10.99
N TRP A 52 9.83 5.76 -9.84
CA TRP A 52 11.28 5.74 -9.72
C TRP A 52 11.64 4.89 -8.52
N TYR A 53 12.71 4.14 -8.65
CA TYR A 53 13.28 3.29 -7.61
C TYR A 53 14.68 3.80 -7.32
N ALA A 54 15.00 3.99 -6.04
CA ALA A 54 16.29 4.53 -5.62
C ALA A 54 17.02 3.53 -4.74
N ILE A 55 18.29 3.30 -5.03
CA ILE A 55 19.24 2.61 -4.16
C ILE A 55 20.29 3.62 -3.72
N TYR A 56 20.50 3.73 -2.42
CA TYR A 56 21.47 4.60 -1.79
C TYR A 56 22.69 3.78 -1.38
N ARG A 57 23.90 4.30 -1.66
CA ARG A 57 25.15 3.60 -1.41
C ARG A 57 26.11 4.41 -0.55
N ASP A 58 26.86 3.70 0.29
CA ASP A 58 27.99 4.28 1.03
C ASP A 58 29.21 4.45 0.12
N GLU A 59 30.32 4.91 0.71
CA GLU A 59 31.59 5.12 0.00
C GLU A 59 32.25 3.84 -0.50
N ALA A 60 31.91 2.70 0.10
CA ALA A 60 32.37 1.38 -0.34
C ALA A 60 31.51 0.82 -1.51
N GLY A 61 30.45 1.54 -1.90
CA GLY A 61 29.49 1.09 -2.91
C GLY A 61 28.44 0.13 -2.36
N THR A 62 28.39 -0.09 -1.04
CA THR A 62 27.41 -0.99 -0.41
C THR A 62 26.06 -0.28 -0.34
N ALA A 63 25.00 -0.99 -0.72
CA ALA A 63 23.65 -0.48 -0.64
C ALA A 63 23.18 -0.40 0.82
N VAL A 64 22.80 0.81 1.27
CA VAL A 64 22.44 1.11 2.65
C VAL A 64 20.98 1.54 2.82
N ALA A 65 20.31 1.95 1.75
CA ALA A 65 18.88 2.21 1.77
C ALA A 65 18.26 2.01 0.38
N ALA A 66 16.97 1.72 0.35
CA ALA A 66 16.19 1.59 -0.87
C ALA A 66 14.79 2.17 -0.68
N THR A 67 14.26 2.82 -1.69
CA THR A 67 12.89 3.35 -1.68
C THR A 67 12.33 3.45 -3.08
N CYS A 68 11.01 3.57 -3.19
CA CYS A 68 10.37 3.97 -4.42
C CYS A 68 9.77 5.38 -4.29
N PHE A 69 9.65 6.04 -5.42
CA PHE A 69 8.90 7.29 -5.57
C PHE A 69 7.85 7.09 -6.65
N SER A 70 6.72 7.76 -6.51
CA SER A 70 5.71 7.81 -7.57
C SER A 70 5.18 9.20 -7.76
N ARG A 71 5.10 9.63 -9.03
CA ARG A 71 4.32 10.81 -9.39
C ARG A 71 2.89 10.40 -9.64
N TYR A 72 1.99 10.95 -8.88
CA TYR A 72 0.56 10.68 -8.99
C TYR A 72 -0.26 11.97 -9.05
N LEU A 73 -1.41 11.94 -9.76
CA LEU A 73 -2.31 13.08 -9.84
C LEU A 73 -3.38 12.98 -8.75
N ILE A 74 -3.20 13.71 -7.66
CA ILE A 74 -4.17 13.74 -6.57
C ILE A 74 -5.29 14.72 -6.87
N ASP A 75 -6.52 14.26 -6.70
CA ASP A 75 -7.73 15.08 -6.77
C ASP A 75 -8.12 15.57 -5.38
N CYS A 76 -7.65 16.77 -5.01
CA CYS A 76 -7.95 17.35 -3.70
C CYS A 76 -9.45 17.65 -3.49
N ALA A 77 -10.25 17.72 -4.56
CA ALA A 77 -11.68 17.92 -4.41
C ALA A 77 -12.36 16.70 -3.77
N LEU A 78 -11.83 15.48 -3.93
CA LEU A 78 -12.38 14.26 -3.32
C LEU A 78 -12.32 14.27 -1.79
N MET A 79 -11.39 15.05 -1.21
CA MET A 79 -11.23 15.22 0.23
C MET A 79 -12.02 16.41 0.79
N ALA A 80 -12.63 17.21 -0.09
CA ALA A 80 -13.34 18.42 0.29
C ALA A 80 -14.83 18.14 0.59
N PRO A 81 -15.53 19.06 1.29
CA PRO A 81 -16.97 18.97 1.50
C PRO A 81 -17.75 18.85 0.17
N PRO A 82 -18.95 18.23 0.18
CA PRO A 82 -19.77 18.01 -1.03
C PRO A 82 -20.03 19.27 -1.86
N VAL A 83 -20.16 20.42 -1.23
CA VAL A 83 -20.34 21.71 -1.91
C VAL A 83 -19.13 22.05 -2.78
N VAL A 84 -17.93 21.86 -2.24
CA VAL A 84 -16.66 22.10 -2.98
C VAL A 84 -16.50 21.10 -4.10
N GLN A 85 -16.90 19.82 -3.88
CA GLN A 85 -16.87 18.79 -4.94
C GLN A 85 -17.79 19.18 -6.12
N ARG A 86 -19.00 19.66 -5.86
CA ARG A 86 -19.94 20.13 -6.89
C ARG A 86 -19.37 21.35 -7.64
N LEU A 87 -18.84 22.33 -6.91
CA LEU A 87 -18.21 23.50 -7.50
C LEU A 87 -17.02 23.07 -8.39
N ALA A 88 -16.16 22.18 -7.90
CA ALA A 88 -15.05 21.66 -8.67
C ALA A 88 -15.52 20.93 -9.94
N ALA A 89 -16.60 20.15 -9.88
CA ALA A 89 -17.18 19.51 -11.05
C ALA A 89 -17.64 20.54 -12.10
N THR A 90 -18.31 21.62 -11.68
CA THR A 90 -18.75 22.69 -12.58
C THR A 90 -17.54 23.44 -13.19
N VAL A 91 -16.55 23.81 -12.39
CA VAL A 91 -15.35 24.50 -12.90
C VAL A 91 -14.57 23.63 -13.89
N ARG A 92 -14.58 22.30 -13.69
CA ARG A 92 -13.88 21.35 -14.57
C ARG A 92 -14.46 21.21 -15.98
N THR A 93 -15.65 21.73 -16.23
CA THR A 93 -16.18 21.83 -17.60
C THR A 93 -15.30 22.75 -18.45
N PHE A 94 -14.70 23.77 -17.84
CA PHE A 94 -13.81 24.74 -18.49
C PHE A 94 -12.33 24.51 -18.16
N TRP A 95 -12.02 24.09 -16.94
CA TRP A 95 -10.65 23.84 -16.47
C TRP A 95 -10.50 22.45 -15.88
N ARG A 96 -10.27 21.45 -16.72
CA ARG A 96 -10.24 20.02 -16.40
C ARG A 96 -9.30 19.63 -15.24
N ARG A 97 -8.26 20.46 -14.96
CA ARG A 97 -7.27 20.21 -13.89
C ARG A 97 -7.51 21.00 -12.62
N PHE A 98 -8.66 21.66 -12.47
CA PHE A 98 -8.99 22.40 -11.25
C PHE A 98 -8.96 21.48 -10.02
N LEU A 99 -8.20 21.87 -8.99
CA LEU A 99 -7.93 21.12 -7.76
C LEU A 99 -7.27 19.72 -7.98
N LYS A 100 -6.63 19.51 -9.12
CA LYS A 100 -5.79 18.32 -9.37
C LYS A 100 -4.33 18.71 -9.39
N TYR A 101 -3.53 18.09 -8.52
CA TYR A 101 -2.12 18.40 -8.37
C TYR A 101 -1.26 17.17 -8.60
N LYS A 102 -0.16 17.37 -9.35
CA LYS A 102 0.90 16.37 -9.44
C LYS A 102 1.67 16.37 -8.13
N VAL A 103 1.63 15.26 -7.43
CA VAL A 103 2.35 15.03 -6.18
C VAL A 103 3.41 13.98 -6.42
N LEU A 104 4.61 14.20 -5.89
CA LEU A 104 5.61 13.17 -5.75
C LEU A 104 5.43 12.53 -4.38
N LEU A 105 5.07 11.26 -4.38
CA LEU A 105 5.01 10.45 -3.17
C LEU A 105 6.36 9.74 -3.00
N CYS A 106 6.96 9.78 -1.81
CA CYS A 106 7.94 8.81 -1.41
C CYS A 106 7.14 7.57 -0.96
N GLY A 107 7.02 6.62 -1.87
CA GLY A 107 6.12 5.50 -1.83
C GLY A 107 5.29 5.36 -3.10
N ILE A 108 4.28 4.52 -3.02
CA ILE A 108 3.34 4.19 -4.09
C ILE A 108 2.01 4.94 -3.94
N PRO A 109 1.17 5.03 -4.99
CA PRO A 109 -0.14 5.69 -4.91
C PRO A 109 -1.19 4.90 -4.14
N VAL A 110 -0.85 3.73 -3.59
CA VAL A 110 -1.72 2.92 -2.74
C VAL A 110 -1.41 3.17 -1.27
N SER A 111 -2.43 3.26 -0.42
CA SER A 111 -2.26 3.33 1.03
C SER A 111 -2.09 1.92 1.59
N THR A 112 -0.93 1.63 2.15
CA THR A 112 -0.54 0.31 2.64
C THR A 112 -0.39 0.26 4.16
N CYS A 113 -0.54 1.42 4.82
CA CYS A 113 -0.27 1.62 6.24
C CYS A 113 1.20 1.33 6.64
N ASP A 114 2.07 1.18 5.66
CA ASP A 114 3.52 1.02 5.84
C ASP A 114 4.27 1.68 4.69
N SER A 115 5.48 2.17 4.94
CA SER A 115 6.25 2.93 3.98
C SER A 115 7.03 2.02 3.03
N GLN A 116 7.28 2.50 1.82
CA GLN A 116 8.16 1.84 0.87
C GLN A 116 9.60 2.40 0.98
N LEU A 117 10.14 2.39 2.21
CA LEU A 117 11.50 2.80 2.53
C LEU A 117 12.16 1.77 3.44
N ALA A 118 13.26 1.19 3.00
CA ALA A 118 14.14 0.36 3.80
C ALA A 118 15.45 1.09 4.04
N ILE A 119 15.95 1.01 5.29
CA ILE A 119 17.21 1.60 5.70
C ILE A 119 17.97 0.55 6.52
N ALA A 120 19.19 0.21 6.13
CA ALA A 120 20.06 -0.68 6.88
C ALA A 120 20.34 -0.12 8.28
N ASP A 121 20.53 -0.99 9.27
CA ASP A 121 20.69 -0.56 10.67
C ASP A 121 21.99 0.25 10.89
N GLU A 122 23.03 -0.09 10.14
CA GLU A 122 24.33 0.54 10.13
C GLU A 122 24.37 1.89 9.37
N ALA A 123 23.33 2.23 8.61
CA ALA A 123 23.29 3.46 7.83
C ALA A 123 23.16 4.70 8.71
N ASP A 124 23.93 5.75 8.41
CA ASP A 124 23.81 7.06 9.05
C ASP A 124 22.48 7.73 8.63
N PRO A 125 21.52 7.91 9.56
CA PRO A 125 20.22 8.48 9.24
C PRO A 125 20.31 9.89 8.64
N ALA A 126 21.25 10.72 9.04
CA ALA A 126 21.40 12.08 8.53
C ALA A 126 21.80 12.08 7.05
N ARG A 127 22.66 11.14 6.66
CA ARG A 127 23.09 10.96 5.27
C ARG A 127 21.98 10.37 4.39
N VAL A 128 21.21 9.42 4.94
CA VAL A 128 20.02 8.87 4.26
C VAL A 128 19.01 9.99 4.00
N VAL A 129 18.70 10.80 5.01
CA VAL A 129 17.78 11.93 4.90
C VAL A 129 18.23 12.93 3.84
N ALA A 130 19.50 13.29 3.81
CA ALA A 130 20.06 14.17 2.79
C ALA A 130 19.87 13.58 1.39
N GLY A 131 20.19 12.28 1.19
CA GLY A 131 20.00 11.58 -0.09
C GLY A 131 18.53 11.48 -0.50
N LEU A 132 17.62 11.17 0.44
CA LEU A 132 16.17 11.14 0.19
C LEU A 132 15.65 12.51 -0.26
N SER A 133 16.08 13.58 0.42
CA SER A 133 15.72 14.94 0.07
C SER A 133 16.21 15.31 -1.33
N ASP A 134 17.47 15.03 -1.64
CA ASP A 134 18.06 15.32 -2.95
C ASP A 134 17.37 14.57 -4.09
N ALA A 135 17.16 13.26 -3.95
CA ALA A 135 16.46 12.44 -4.92
C ALA A 135 15.02 12.96 -5.15
N ALA A 136 14.29 13.23 -4.05
CA ALA A 136 12.94 13.75 -4.13
C ALA A 136 12.86 15.10 -4.85
N MET A 137 13.79 16.01 -4.56
CA MET A 137 13.87 17.32 -5.22
C MET A 137 14.25 17.20 -6.69
N GLN A 138 15.18 16.31 -7.04
CA GLN A 138 15.56 16.04 -8.43
C GLN A 138 14.37 15.52 -9.23
N ILE A 139 13.72 14.45 -8.74
CA ILE A 139 12.55 13.84 -9.39
C ILE A 139 11.40 14.85 -9.50
N SER A 140 11.13 15.61 -8.44
CA SER A 140 10.07 16.61 -8.40
C SER A 140 10.23 17.68 -9.50
N ARG A 141 11.46 18.15 -9.72
CA ARG A 141 11.76 19.11 -10.82
C ARG A 141 11.55 18.46 -12.18
N GLN A 142 12.08 17.26 -12.42
CA GLN A 142 11.95 16.53 -13.68
C GLN A 142 10.49 16.21 -14.00
N ALA A 143 9.73 15.71 -13.02
CA ALA A 143 8.32 15.32 -13.16
C ALA A 143 7.34 16.49 -13.05
N ARG A 144 7.85 17.71 -12.78
CA ARG A 144 7.05 18.94 -12.57
C ARG A 144 5.97 18.75 -11.49
N CYS A 145 6.36 18.16 -10.37
CA CYS A 145 5.52 18.06 -9.19
C CYS A 145 5.60 19.33 -8.35
N ARG A 146 4.49 19.74 -7.73
CA ARG A 146 4.42 20.94 -6.86
C ARG A 146 4.44 20.60 -5.38
N LEU A 147 4.23 19.35 -5.05
CA LEU A 147 4.21 18.84 -3.69
C LEU A 147 5.02 17.55 -3.64
N ILE A 148 5.81 17.41 -2.59
CA ILE A 148 6.50 16.17 -2.25
C ILE A 148 5.93 15.68 -0.92
N SER A 149 5.58 14.41 -0.83
CA SER A 149 5.02 13.79 0.37
C SER A 149 5.75 12.49 0.70
N PHE A 150 6.36 12.46 1.86
CA PHE A 150 6.81 11.24 2.51
C PHE A 150 5.67 10.73 3.38
N LYS A 151 5.29 9.45 3.28
CA LYS A 151 4.06 8.95 3.89
C LYS A 151 4.21 7.60 4.60
N GLU A 152 3.32 7.35 5.56
CA GLU A 152 3.08 6.04 6.17
C GLU A 152 4.29 5.42 6.89
N PHE A 153 4.99 6.23 7.69
CA PHE A 153 6.12 5.74 8.47
C PHE A 153 5.69 5.16 9.82
N SER A 154 6.29 4.03 10.19
CA SER A 154 6.23 3.56 11.57
C SER A 154 6.86 4.59 12.51
N PRO A 155 6.54 4.58 13.81
CA PRO A 155 7.17 5.49 14.78
C PRO A 155 8.71 5.41 14.77
N GLU A 156 9.27 4.21 14.63
CA GLU A 156 10.70 3.92 14.60
C GLU A 156 11.35 4.53 13.35
N LEU A 157 10.76 4.29 12.19
CA LEU A 157 11.27 4.83 10.93
C LEU A 157 11.10 6.35 10.88
N ALA A 158 9.98 6.88 11.38
CA ALA A 158 9.74 8.32 11.49
C ALA A 158 10.79 9.01 12.38
N ALA A 159 11.30 8.35 13.42
CA ALA A 159 12.39 8.87 14.25
C ALA A 159 13.71 8.93 13.46
N ARG A 160 14.02 7.89 12.66
CA ARG A 160 15.25 7.84 11.84
C ARG A 160 15.28 8.93 10.76
N ILE A 161 14.13 9.28 10.18
CA ILE A 161 14.04 10.28 9.08
C ILE A 161 13.56 11.66 9.56
N ASN A 162 13.52 11.91 10.87
CA ASN A 162 13.01 13.17 11.43
C ASN A 162 13.78 14.40 10.91
N GLY A 163 15.06 14.24 10.54
CA GLY A 163 15.89 15.27 9.93
C GLY A 163 15.36 15.83 8.61
N LEU A 164 14.35 15.24 7.98
CA LEU A 164 13.66 15.82 6.81
C LEU A 164 13.13 17.23 7.11
N THR A 165 12.78 17.55 8.34
CA THR A 165 12.37 18.90 8.74
C THR A 165 13.47 19.95 8.52
N ASP A 166 14.74 19.58 8.67
CA ASP A 166 15.89 20.45 8.44
C ASP A 166 16.11 20.72 6.94
N HIS A 167 15.52 19.89 6.09
CA HIS A 167 15.51 20.04 4.63
C HIS A 167 14.23 20.73 4.11
N GLY A 168 13.44 21.37 5.01
CA GLY A 168 12.29 22.18 4.65
C GLY A 168 10.98 21.42 4.52
N PHE A 169 10.94 20.14 4.90
CA PHE A 169 9.68 19.37 4.95
C PHE A 169 8.90 19.65 6.23
N LEU A 170 7.57 19.66 6.15
CA LEU A 170 6.70 19.83 7.28
C LEU A 170 6.18 18.48 7.75
N LYS A 171 6.26 18.23 9.07
CA LYS A 171 5.69 17.02 9.67
C LYS A 171 4.18 17.20 9.88
N ALA A 172 3.40 16.29 9.32
CA ALA A 172 1.96 16.26 9.48
C ALA A 172 1.50 14.91 10.06
N ARG A 173 0.40 14.94 10.82
CA ARG A 173 -0.22 13.71 11.32
C ARG A 173 -0.90 13.00 10.15
N SER A 174 -0.61 11.71 9.97
CA SER A 174 -1.29 10.85 9.02
C SER A 174 -2.61 10.30 9.60
N VAL A 175 -3.38 9.62 8.78
CA VAL A 175 -4.53 8.82 9.23
C VAL A 175 -4.05 7.65 10.07
N TYR A 176 -4.95 7.16 10.93
CA TYR A 176 -4.63 6.03 11.79
C TYR A 176 -4.57 4.73 10.99
N ALA A 177 -3.50 3.97 11.19
CA ALA A 177 -3.42 2.56 10.82
C ALA A 177 -3.93 1.71 11.98
N TYR A 178 -4.63 0.63 11.67
CA TYR A 178 -5.10 -0.31 12.68
C TYR A 178 -4.26 -1.58 12.60
N HIS A 179 -3.54 -1.86 13.68
CA HIS A 179 -2.78 -3.09 13.82
C HIS A 179 -3.53 -4.04 14.76
N LEU A 180 -3.69 -5.27 14.34
CA LEU A 180 -4.19 -6.35 15.18
C LEU A 180 -3.01 -7.24 15.57
N GLU A 181 -2.50 -7.02 16.76
CA GLU A 181 -1.49 -7.88 17.35
C GLU A 181 -2.16 -9.11 17.98
N GLY A 182 -1.62 -10.26 17.74
CA GLY A 182 -2.05 -11.49 18.38
C GLY A 182 -1.88 -12.71 17.47
N ASN A 183 -1.28 -13.75 18.05
CA ASN A 183 -1.20 -15.05 17.43
C ASN A 183 -2.37 -15.91 17.96
N PHE A 184 -3.50 -15.86 17.26
CA PHE A 184 -4.69 -16.60 17.64
C PHE A 184 -4.70 -17.96 16.96
N GLU A 185 -4.75 -19.03 17.74
CA GLU A 185 -4.83 -20.40 17.23
C GLU A 185 -6.14 -20.66 16.48
N SER A 186 -7.21 -19.94 16.85
CA SER A 186 -8.53 -20.06 16.23
C SER A 186 -9.32 -18.77 16.31
N PHE A 187 -10.37 -18.68 15.48
CA PHE A 187 -11.33 -17.57 15.57
C PHE A 187 -12.04 -17.51 16.94
N ASN A 188 -12.25 -18.63 17.58
CA ASN A 188 -12.83 -18.68 18.93
C ASN A 188 -11.88 -18.07 19.97
N ASN A 189 -10.57 -18.34 19.87
CA ASN A 189 -9.55 -17.71 20.72
C ASN A 189 -9.50 -16.20 20.51
N TYR A 190 -9.56 -15.76 19.25
CA TYR A 190 -9.72 -14.33 18.93
C TYR A 190 -10.98 -13.73 19.57
N LEU A 191 -12.15 -14.37 19.43
CA LEU A 191 -13.38 -13.90 20.04
C LEU A 191 -13.29 -13.83 21.56
N ALA A 192 -12.70 -14.85 22.19
CA ALA A 192 -12.52 -14.89 23.65
C ALA A 192 -11.67 -13.72 24.16
N SER A 193 -10.67 -13.28 23.40
CA SER A 193 -9.81 -12.14 23.74
C SER A 193 -10.51 -10.78 23.64
N ARG A 194 -11.69 -10.70 23.02
CA ARG A 194 -12.40 -9.40 22.80
C ARG A 194 -13.36 -9.09 23.95
N PRO A 195 -13.61 -7.81 24.25
CA PRO A 195 -14.63 -7.38 25.23
C PRO A 195 -16.01 -7.96 24.91
N LYS A 196 -16.84 -8.23 25.94
CA LYS A 196 -18.20 -8.81 25.81
C LYS A 196 -19.05 -8.13 24.74
N ARG A 197 -19.03 -6.78 24.69
CA ARG A 197 -19.79 -5.99 23.72
C ARG A 197 -19.33 -6.27 22.28
N THR A 198 -18.02 -6.34 22.05
CA THR A 198 -17.44 -6.62 20.73
C THR A 198 -17.78 -8.05 20.29
N ARG A 199 -17.64 -9.05 21.19
CA ARG A 199 -18.04 -10.43 20.91
C ARG A 199 -19.50 -10.55 20.50
N ALA A 200 -20.40 -9.87 21.25
CA ALA A 200 -21.84 -9.89 20.93
C ALA A 200 -22.12 -9.28 19.56
N LYS A 201 -21.41 -8.20 19.19
CA LYS A 201 -21.54 -7.57 17.89
C LYS A 201 -21.07 -8.49 16.74
N ILE A 202 -19.91 -9.13 16.91
CA ILE A 202 -19.38 -10.06 15.91
C ILE A 202 -20.33 -11.26 15.75
N ARG A 203 -20.80 -11.87 16.84
CA ARG A 203 -21.74 -12.99 16.78
C ARG A 203 -23.08 -12.61 16.12
N LYS A 204 -23.55 -11.39 16.36
CA LYS A 204 -24.75 -10.88 15.68
C LYS A 204 -24.52 -10.76 14.18
N SER A 205 -23.37 -10.23 13.75
CA SER A 205 -23.04 -10.11 12.33
C SER A 205 -22.92 -11.48 11.65
N LEU A 206 -22.31 -12.47 12.31
CA LEU A 206 -22.20 -13.83 11.78
C LEU A 206 -23.59 -14.47 11.59
N ARG A 207 -24.46 -14.39 12.60
CA ARG A 207 -25.84 -14.90 12.47
C ARG A 207 -26.59 -14.21 11.34
N SER A 208 -26.49 -12.87 11.22
CA SER A 208 -27.14 -12.17 10.12
C SER A 208 -26.62 -12.58 8.74
N PHE A 209 -25.35 -12.97 8.66
CA PHE A 209 -24.72 -13.50 7.45
C PHE A 209 -25.29 -14.90 7.11
N GLU A 210 -25.40 -15.77 8.10
CA GLU A 210 -25.97 -17.12 7.98
C GLU A 210 -27.47 -17.06 7.63
N ASP A 211 -28.25 -16.24 8.35
CA ASP A 211 -29.70 -16.04 8.14
C ASP A 211 -30.01 -15.52 6.72
N ALA A 212 -29.07 -14.75 6.14
CA ALA A 212 -29.20 -14.24 4.77
C ALA A 212 -28.80 -15.28 3.70
N GLY A 213 -28.45 -16.51 4.08
CA GLY A 213 -28.02 -17.57 3.17
C GLY A 213 -26.73 -17.25 2.42
N LEU A 214 -25.86 -16.45 3.04
CA LEU A 214 -24.58 -16.06 2.43
C LEU A 214 -23.51 -17.12 2.72
N THR A 215 -22.60 -17.29 1.78
CA THR A 215 -21.41 -18.12 1.92
C THR A 215 -20.15 -17.27 1.80
N CYS A 216 -19.07 -17.77 2.36
CA CYS A 216 -17.77 -17.10 2.31
C CYS A 216 -16.68 -18.13 2.03
N GLU A 217 -15.82 -17.82 1.05
CA GLU A 217 -14.65 -18.62 0.72
C GLU A 217 -13.39 -17.76 0.70
N GLN A 218 -12.26 -18.35 1.01
CA GLN A 218 -10.96 -17.69 0.94
C GLN A 218 -10.14 -18.33 -0.18
N LEU A 219 -9.72 -17.50 -1.15
CA LEU A 219 -8.96 -17.92 -2.32
C LEU A 219 -7.60 -17.23 -2.32
N ARG A 220 -6.58 -17.95 -2.80
CA ARG A 220 -5.29 -17.35 -3.15
C ARG A 220 -5.40 -16.69 -4.53
N GLY A 221 -4.47 -15.76 -4.83
CA GLY A 221 -4.48 -15.05 -6.11
C GLY A 221 -4.57 -15.96 -7.33
N ARG A 222 -3.81 -17.08 -7.32
CA ARG A 222 -3.85 -18.09 -8.39
C ARG A 222 -5.24 -18.65 -8.63
N ASP A 223 -6.00 -18.86 -7.56
CA ASP A 223 -7.32 -19.47 -7.61
C ASP A 223 -8.42 -18.43 -7.87
N ALA A 224 -8.19 -17.17 -7.46
CA ALA A 224 -9.11 -16.07 -7.62
C ALA A 224 -9.05 -15.40 -9.02
N ALA A 225 -7.98 -15.61 -9.78
CA ALA A 225 -7.68 -14.86 -11.01
C ALA A 225 -8.85 -14.81 -12.02
N HIS A 226 -9.59 -15.90 -12.16
CA HIS A 226 -10.74 -16.00 -13.07
C HIS A 226 -11.97 -15.19 -12.62
N LEU A 227 -12.01 -14.76 -11.34
CA LEU A 227 -13.10 -13.96 -10.77
C LEU A 227 -12.86 -12.46 -10.87
N LEU A 228 -11.62 -12.02 -11.16
CA LEU A 228 -11.19 -10.62 -11.11
C LEU A 228 -11.57 -9.89 -12.40
N THR A 229 -12.88 -9.81 -12.66
CA THR A 229 -13.49 -9.17 -13.83
C THR A 229 -13.82 -7.69 -13.58
N PRO A 230 -14.23 -6.92 -14.61
CA PRO A 230 -14.75 -5.56 -14.41
C PRO A 230 -15.92 -5.49 -13.42
N GLU A 231 -16.79 -6.51 -13.39
CA GLU A 231 -17.90 -6.59 -12.42
C GLU A 231 -17.39 -6.78 -11.00
N PHE A 232 -16.30 -7.54 -10.81
CA PHE A 232 -15.64 -7.66 -9.51
C PHE A 232 -15.08 -6.31 -9.08
N HIS A 233 -14.41 -5.59 -9.97
CA HIS A 233 -13.90 -4.24 -9.69
C HIS A 233 -15.05 -3.26 -9.36
N GLN A 234 -16.23 -3.42 -9.96
CA GLN A 234 -17.39 -2.60 -9.63
C GLN A 234 -17.84 -2.74 -8.17
N LEU A 235 -17.64 -3.90 -7.54
CA LEU A 235 -17.90 -4.06 -6.09
C LEU A 235 -17.00 -3.15 -5.25
N TYR A 236 -15.73 -3.05 -5.61
CA TYR A 236 -14.80 -2.10 -4.99
C TYR A 236 -15.26 -0.65 -5.18
N LEU A 237 -15.63 -0.27 -6.41
CA LEU A 237 -16.10 1.09 -6.70
C LEU A 237 -17.37 1.44 -5.92
N ASN A 238 -18.29 0.51 -5.75
CA ASN A 238 -19.51 0.71 -4.96
C ASN A 238 -19.22 1.04 -3.50
N VAL A 239 -18.16 0.46 -2.92
CA VAL A 239 -17.71 0.77 -1.56
C VAL A 239 -17.01 2.13 -1.53
N LEU A 240 -16.11 2.38 -2.48
CA LEU A 240 -15.39 3.63 -2.60
C LEU A 240 -16.34 4.83 -2.74
N ASP A 241 -17.40 4.69 -3.56
CA ASP A 241 -18.36 5.77 -3.80
C ASP A 241 -19.20 6.12 -2.57
N ARG A 242 -19.35 5.21 -1.63
CA ARG A 242 -20.01 5.42 -0.34
C ARG A 242 -19.05 5.90 0.75
N ALA A 243 -17.74 5.80 0.53
CA ALA A 243 -16.75 6.20 1.52
C ALA A 243 -16.79 7.72 1.75
N LYS A 244 -16.72 8.12 3.02
CA LYS A 244 -16.64 9.54 3.42
C LYS A 244 -15.31 10.19 3.04
N VAL A 245 -14.27 9.40 3.03
CA VAL A 245 -12.91 9.82 2.68
C VAL A 245 -12.40 8.88 1.59
N ARG A 246 -11.85 9.45 0.53
CA ARG A 246 -11.33 8.72 -0.62
C ARG A 246 -9.91 9.19 -0.85
N PHE A 247 -8.92 8.37 -0.50
CA PHE A 247 -7.51 8.73 -0.68
C PHE A 247 -7.01 8.38 -2.08
N GLU A 248 -7.33 7.18 -2.53
CA GLU A 248 -6.94 6.66 -3.82
C GLU A 248 -8.11 5.95 -4.50
N ARG A 249 -7.98 5.77 -5.79
CA ARG A 249 -8.84 4.91 -6.58
C ARG A 249 -7.96 3.87 -7.27
N LEU A 250 -8.10 2.61 -6.87
CA LEU A 250 -7.37 1.53 -7.48
C LEU A 250 -7.86 1.33 -8.94
N PRO A 251 -6.96 1.23 -9.91
CA PRO A 251 -7.32 0.89 -11.28
C PRO A 251 -7.93 -0.52 -11.37
N GLU A 252 -8.66 -0.78 -12.43
CA GLU A 252 -9.28 -2.09 -12.68
C GLU A 252 -8.26 -3.22 -12.70
N GLU A 253 -7.08 -2.96 -13.25
CA GLU A 253 -5.96 -3.91 -13.32
C GLU A 253 -5.30 -4.20 -11.97
N PHE A 254 -5.59 -3.46 -10.90
CA PHE A 254 -4.89 -3.62 -9.63
C PHE A 254 -5.01 -5.03 -9.05
N PHE A 255 -6.24 -5.53 -8.87
CA PHE A 255 -6.47 -6.87 -8.31
C PHE A 255 -5.96 -7.99 -9.22
N PRO A 256 -6.19 -7.96 -10.55
CA PRO A 256 -5.57 -8.91 -11.48
C PRO A 256 -4.04 -8.93 -11.42
N GLN A 257 -3.39 -7.76 -11.32
CA GLN A 257 -1.93 -7.70 -11.20
C GLN A 257 -1.44 -8.26 -9.86
N MET A 258 -2.12 -7.97 -8.75
CA MET A 258 -1.78 -8.57 -7.46
C MET A 258 -1.89 -10.09 -7.50
N ALA A 259 -2.95 -10.64 -8.07
CA ALA A 259 -3.14 -12.09 -8.23
C ALA A 259 -2.05 -12.73 -9.11
N ARG A 260 -1.61 -12.04 -10.16
CA ARG A 260 -0.56 -12.51 -11.10
C ARG A 260 0.82 -12.46 -10.49
N GLN A 261 1.18 -11.36 -9.86
CA GLN A 261 2.53 -11.11 -9.34
C GLN A 261 2.77 -11.80 -7.98
N LEU A 262 1.71 -11.96 -7.19
CA LEU A 262 1.72 -12.52 -5.85
C LEU A 262 0.68 -13.66 -5.73
N PRO A 263 0.80 -14.74 -6.54
CA PRO A 263 -0.24 -15.77 -6.65
C PRO A 263 -0.50 -16.51 -5.35
N ASP A 264 0.48 -16.61 -4.47
CA ASP A 264 0.39 -17.30 -3.18
C ASP A 264 0.18 -16.35 -2.00
N GLU A 265 0.68 -15.12 -2.11
CA GLU A 265 0.63 -14.12 -1.06
C GLU A 265 -0.67 -13.31 -1.09
N SER A 266 -1.23 -13.04 -2.26
CA SER A 266 -2.51 -12.33 -2.36
C SER A 266 -3.67 -13.24 -1.95
N CYS A 267 -4.54 -12.70 -1.08
CA CYS A 267 -5.68 -13.39 -0.50
C CYS A 267 -6.96 -12.63 -0.80
N PHE A 268 -7.96 -13.34 -1.29
CA PHE A 268 -9.30 -12.82 -1.55
C PHE A 268 -10.31 -13.60 -0.71
N THR A 269 -10.99 -12.91 0.18
CA THR A 269 -12.14 -13.48 0.89
C THR A 269 -13.40 -13.05 0.16
N ILE A 270 -14.09 -13.99 -0.46
CA ILE A 270 -15.22 -13.75 -1.36
C ILE A 270 -16.53 -14.07 -0.63
N ALA A 271 -17.48 -13.15 -0.61
CA ALA A 271 -18.82 -13.36 -0.11
C ALA A 271 -19.80 -13.56 -1.28
N ARG A 272 -20.63 -14.63 -1.20
CA ARG A 272 -21.60 -15.00 -2.23
C ARG A 272 -23.02 -15.09 -1.68
N GLN A 273 -23.97 -14.83 -2.56
CA GLN A 273 -25.37 -15.18 -2.39
C GLN A 273 -25.77 -16.06 -3.57
N GLY A 274 -25.91 -17.36 -3.33
CA GLY A 274 -25.92 -18.35 -4.41
C GLY A 274 -24.62 -18.24 -5.23
N ASP A 275 -24.75 -18.18 -6.55
CA ASP A 275 -23.59 -18.05 -7.46
C ASP A 275 -23.06 -16.61 -7.59
N LYS A 276 -23.81 -15.64 -7.09
CA LYS A 276 -23.47 -14.22 -7.26
C LYS A 276 -22.46 -13.76 -6.20
N ILE A 277 -21.32 -13.19 -6.64
CA ILE A 277 -20.41 -12.47 -5.75
C ILE A 277 -21.04 -11.14 -5.36
N ILE A 278 -21.16 -10.89 -4.05
CA ILE A 278 -21.78 -9.68 -3.50
C ILE A 278 -20.80 -8.78 -2.74
N GLY A 279 -19.59 -9.28 -2.46
CA GLY A 279 -18.56 -8.53 -1.79
C GLY A 279 -17.27 -9.33 -1.65
N PHE A 280 -16.19 -8.64 -1.32
CA PHE A 280 -14.91 -9.26 -1.07
C PHE A 280 -14.06 -8.45 -0.09
N CYS A 281 -13.04 -9.10 0.44
CA CYS A 281 -11.93 -8.49 1.16
C CYS A 281 -10.63 -8.93 0.49
N PHE A 282 -9.70 -8.01 0.33
CA PHE A 282 -8.38 -8.26 -0.23
C PHE A 282 -7.31 -8.05 0.84
N GLY A 283 -6.31 -8.91 0.84
CA GLY A 283 -5.15 -8.82 1.71
C GLY A 283 -3.91 -9.43 1.06
N ILE A 284 -2.75 -9.09 1.59
CA ILE A 284 -1.46 -9.67 1.18
C ILE A 284 -0.82 -10.30 2.41
N ALA A 285 -0.45 -11.58 2.31
CA ALA A 285 0.24 -12.30 3.37
C ALA A 285 1.74 -12.04 3.28
N GLY A 286 2.35 -11.60 4.38
CA GLY A 286 3.80 -11.53 4.50
C GLY A 286 4.45 -12.92 4.64
N ALA A 287 5.78 -12.99 4.49
CA ALA A 287 6.54 -14.25 4.54
C ALA A 287 6.31 -15.04 5.85
N ASP A 288 6.15 -14.35 6.97
CA ASP A 288 5.91 -14.98 8.28
C ASP A 288 4.53 -15.62 8.39
N GLN A 289 3.52 -15.12 7.67
CA GLN A 289 2.17 -15.70 7.68
C GLN A 289 2.08 -17.00 6.88
N HIS A 290 2.94 -17.21 5.88
CA HIS A 290 3.02 -18.48 5.17
C HIS A 290 3.43 -19.65 6.06
N ALA A 291 4.23 -19.42 7.10
CA ALA A 291 4.61 -20.43 8.06
C ALA A 291 3.43 -20.86 8.96
N VAL A 292 2.53 -19.90 9.29
CA VAL A 292 1.33 -20.17 10.10
C VAL A 292 0.28 -20.91 9.29
N ASP A 293 0.06 -20.53 8.03
CA ASP A 293 -0.94 -21.17 7.16
C ASP A 293 -0.55 -22.60 6.76
N ARG A 294 0.75 -22.87 6.54
CA ARG A 294 1.25 -24.25 6.33
C ARG A 294 0.98 -25.14 7.55
N ARG A 295 1.16 -24.64 8.78
CA ARG A 295 0.84 -25.36 10.01
C ARG A 295 -0.66 -25.63 10.15
N ARG A 296 -1.52 -24.69 9.72
CA ARG A 296 -2.98 -24.87 9.73
C ARG A 296 -3.46 -25.89 8.71
N ALA A 297 -2.89 -25.90 7.52
CA ALA A 297 -3.19 -26.92 6.50
C ALA A 297 -2.79 -28.33 6.97
N THR A 298 -1.70 -28.47 7.72
CA THR A 298 -1.24 -29.74 8.29
C THR A 298 -2.13 -30.20 9.44
N LEU A 299 -2.71 -29.29 10.23
CA LEU A 299 -3.63 -29.60 11.34
C LEU A 299 -5.07 -29.89 10.89
N ALA A 300 -5.46 -29.40 9.70
CA ALA A 300 -6.77 -29.66 9.10
C ALA A 300 -6.81 -30.97 8.29
N ALA A 301 -5.66 -31.58 8.00
CA ALA A 301 -5.51 -32.86 7.28
C ALA A 301 -5.22 -34.03 8.21
N GLY A 302 -5.17 -33.86 9.51
CA GLY A 302 -5.08 -34.88 10.57
C GLY A 302 -6.32 -34.84 11.44
#